data_aa84ca4f87ee3562e64f77988f52331d
#
_entry.id   aa84ca4f87ee3562e64f77988f52331d
#
_cell.length_a   1.000
_cell.length_b   1.000
_cell.length_c   1.000
_cell.angle_alpha   90.00
_cell.angle_beta   90.00
_cell.angle_gamma   90.00
#
_symmetry.space_group_name_H-M   'P 1'
#
loop_
_entity.id
_entity.type
_entity.pdbx_description
1 polymer ?
#
loop_
_entity_poly.entity_id
_entity_poly.type
_entity_poly.pdbx_seq_one_letter_code
_entity_poly.pdbx_strand_id
1 'polypeptide(L)'
;YRDIAARLKKLSRIPSLYSYVFDCEAKLASALEIKAVLGKRTRELYIKLKTGDEQSVQETRKSLKKLVANGYKPLIKLLTAFYDAFKTQWYRENKPMGFEVQDIRLGGLIWRVEHCMKELTKLINGDVAVLPELEEYQVSADVSGVNYHCNSYGKIVSANRLAW
;
A
#
# COMPACT_ATOMS: atom_id res chain seq x y z
N TYR A 1 -11.37 -3.95 -8.59
CA TYR A 1 -10.03 -4.48 -8.85
C TYR A 1 -10.01 -6.00 -9.01
N ARG A 2 -10.75 -6.76 -8.19
CA ARG A 2 -10.78 -8.24 -8.27
C ARG A 2 -11.10 -8.76 -9.66
N ASP A 3 -12.18 -8.29 -10.28
CA ASP A 3 -12.61 -8.74 -11.60
C ASP A 3 -11.62 -8.32 -12.69
N ILE A 4 -11.04 -7.13 -12.56
CA ILE A 4 -10.00 -6.63 -13.45
C ILE A 4 -8.77 -7.53 -13.36
N ALA A 5 -8.29 -7.82 -12.16
CA ALA A 5 -7.16 -8.71 -11.93
C ALA A 5 -7.38 -10.12 -12.54
N ALA A 6 -8.58 -10.67 -12.34
CA ALA A 6 -8.93 -11.98 -12.87
C ALA A 6 -8.95 -12.01 -14.42
N ARG A 7 -9.48 -10.94 -15.05
CA ARG A 7 -9.52 -10.82 -16.52
C ARG A 7 -8.11 -10.63 -17.09
N LEU A 8 -7.30 -9.75 -16.52
CA LEU A 8 -5.93 -9.50 -16.95
C LEU A 8 -5.05 -10.76 -16.79
N LYS A 9 -5.24 -11.51 -15.70
CA LYS A 9 -4.56 -12.78 -15.48
C LYS A 9 -4.93 -13.84 -16.52
N LYS A 10 -6.15 -13.84 -17.06
CA LYS A 10 -6.51 -14.72 -18.18
C LYS A 10 -5.79 -14.29 -19.45
N LEU A 11 -5.75 -12.98 -19.74
CA LEU A 11 -5.07 -12.43 -20.91
C LEU A 11 -3.55 -12.68 -20.88
N SER A 12 -2.92 -12.58 -19.71
CA SER A 12 -1.47 -12.80 -19.56
C SER A 12 -1.05 -14.25 -19.90
N ARG A 13 -1.99 -15.19 -19.86
CA ARG A 13 -1.74 -16.61 -20.22
C ARG A 13 -1.85 -16.89 -21.73
N ILE A 14 -2.39 -15.95 -22.48
CA ILE A 14 -2.47 -16.08 -23.94
C ILE A 14 -1.09 -15.70 -24.51
N PRO A 15 -0.42 -16.62 -25.24
CA PRO A 15 0.87 -16.32 -25.85
C PRO A 15 0.76 -15.11 -26.78
N SER A 16 1.41 -14.03 -26.43
CA SER A 16 1.44 -12.80 -27.23
C SER A 16 2.69 -12.00 -26.91
N LEU A 17 3.02 -11.06 -27.79
CA LEU A 17 4.13 -10.13 -27.58
C LEU A 17 3.96 -9.29 -26.31
N TYR A 18 2.72 -9.07 -25.85
CA TYR A 18 2.35 -8.20 -24.73
C TYR A 18 1.85 -8.95 -23.50
N SER A 19 1.98 -10.28 -23.43
CA SER A 19 1.51 -11.08 -22.29
C SER A 19 2.10 -10.63 -20.94
N TYR A 20 3.35 -10.15 -20.93
CA TYR A 20 4.02 -9.63 -19.75
C TYR A 20 3.40 -8.32 -19.23
N VAL A 21 2.83 -7.49 -20.11
CA VAL A 21 2.12 -6.25 -19.71
C VAL A 21 0.85 -6.64 -18.95
N PHE A 22 0.06 -7.59 -19.49
CA PHE A 22 -1.14 -8.08 -18.80
C PHE A 22 -0.81 -8.75 -17.46
N ASP A 23 0.34 -9.43 -17.34
CA ASP A 23 0.79 -10.01 -16.08
C ASP A 23 1.14 -8.91 -15.04
N CYS A 24 1.84 -7.88 -15.45
CA CYS A 24 2.16 -6.74 -14.61
C CYS A 24 0.89 -6.04 -14.09
N GLU A 25 -0.03 -5.71 -14.99
CA GLU A 25 -1.29 -5.05 -14.66
C GLU A 25 -2.20 -5.92 -13.78
N ALA A 26 -2.21 -7.25 -13.99
CA ALA A 26 -2.95 -8.18 -13.14
C ALA A 26 -2.43 -8.17 -11.70
N LYS A 27 -1.11 -8.11 -11.52
CA LYS A 27 -0.47 -8.05 -10.20
C LYS A 27 -0.72 -6.71 -9.52
N LEU A 28 -0.68 -5.60 -10.28
CA LEU A 28 -1.05 -4.27 -9.78
C LEU A 28 -2.50 -4.25 -9.30
N ALA A 29 -3.44 -4.72 -10.12
CA ALA A 29 -4.86 -4.77 -9.76
C ALA A 29 -5.11 -5.64 -8.52
N SER A 30 -4.38 -6.75 -8.38
CA SER A 30 -4.46 -7.62 -7.19
C SER A 30 -3.97 -6.92 -5.92
N ALA A 31 -2.90 -6.14 -6.01
CA ALA A 31 -2.41 -5.35 -4.87
C ALA A 31 -3.39 -4.23 -4.52
N LEU A 32 -3.97 -3.55 -5.52
CA LEU A 32 -4.93 -2.46 -5.33
C LEU A 32 -6.24 -2.93 -4.73
N GLU A 33 -6.69 -4.17 -4.97
CA GLU A 33 -7.87 -4.75 -4.34
C GLU A 33 -7.81 -4.64 -2.80
N ILE A 34 -6.65 -4.87 -2.22
CA ILE A 34 -6.43 -4.76 -0.78
C ILE A 34 -6.07 -3.33 -0.39
N LYS A 35 -5.11 -2.73 -1.08
CA LYS A 35 -4.53 -1.44 -0.71
C LYS A 35 -5.57 -0.31 -0.68
N ALA A 36 -6.49 -0.29 -1.63
CA ALA A 36 -7.46 0.80 -1.80
C ALA A 36 -8.36 1.03 -0.57
N VAL A 37 -8.61 -0.02 0.22
CA VAL A 37 -9.49 0.04 1.38
C VAL A 37 -8.77 -0.14 2.72
N LEU A 38 -7.49 -0.52 2.69
CA LEU A 38 -6.75 -0.92 3.89
C LEU A 38 -6.62 0.22 4.90
N GLY A 39 -6.22 1.40 4.45
CA GLY A 39 -6.05 2.57 5.32
C GLY A 39 -7.36 2.99 6.01
N LYS A 40 -8.45 3.07 5.23
CA LYS A 40 -9.78 3.38 5.77
C LYS A 40 -10.20 2.37 6.85
N ARG A 41 -10.09 1.07 6.56
CA ARG A 41 -10.43 0.00 7.52
C ARG A 41 -9.58 0.05 8.78
N THR A 42 -8.29 0.33 8.64
CA THR A 42 -7.39 0.49 9.77
C THR A 42 -7.84 1.63 10.67
N ARG A 43 -8.15 2.80 10.10
CA ARG A 43 -8.61 3.96 10.86
C ARG A 43 -9.96 3.71 11.55
N GLU A 44 -10.90 3.12 10.84
CA GLU A 44 -12.21 2.78 11.40
C GLU A 44 -12.10 1.84 12.62
N LEU A 45 -11.27 0.81 12.52
CA LEU A 45 -11.04 -0.12 13.63
C LEU A 45 -10.25 0.54 14.76
N TYR A 46 -9.30 1.42 14.44
CA TYR A 46 -8.57 2.16 15.46
C TYR A 46 -9.49 3.08 16.28
N ILE A 47 -10.39 3.82 15.63
CA ILE A 47 -11.37 4.66 16.30
C ILE A 47 -12.29 3.79 17.21
N LYS A 48 -12.80 2.68 16.68
CA LYS A 48 -13.62 1.75 17.48
C LYS A 48 -12.89 1.19 18.70
N LEU A 49 -11.58 0.94 18.57
CA LEU A 49 -10.76 0.48 19.69
C LEU A 49 -10.67 1.52 20.80
N LYS A 50 -10.66 2.82 20.46
CA LYS A 50 -10.54 3.92 21.42
C LYS A 50 -11.85 4.34 22.05
N THR A 51 -12.96 4.20 21.34
CA THR A 51 -14.28 4.70 21.77
C THR A 51 -15.23 3.61 22.28
N GLY A 52 -14.84 2.34 22.14
CA GLY A 52 -15.68 1.20 22.50
C GLY A 52 -15.64 0.88 23.99
N ASP A 53 -16.68 0.21 24.48
CA ASP A 53 -16.70 -0.47 25.75
C ASP A 53 -15.77 -1.71 25.74
N GLU A 54 -15.61 -2.35 26.88
CA GLU A 54 -14.66 -3.46 27.04
C GLU A 54 -14.92 -4.63 26.07
N GLN A 55 -16.19 -4.99 25.85
CA GLN A 55 -16.56 -6.04 24.91
C GLN A 55 -16.24 -5.66 23.47
N SER A 56 -16.58 -4.44 23.06
CA SER A 56 -16.29 -3.89 21.75
C SER A 56 -14.79 -3.80 21.47
N VAL A 57 -14.00 -3.44 22.48
CA VAL A 57 -12.52 -3.41 22.39
C VAL A 57 -11.98 -4.80 22.08
N GLN A 58 -12.45 -5.85 22.76
CA GLN A 58 -11.98 -7.22 22.50
C GLN A 58 -12.34 -7.71 21.09
N GLU A 59 -13.54 -7.42 20.61
CA GLU A 59 -13.98 -7.75 19.25
C GLU A 59 -13.17 -6.97 18.19
N THR A 60 -12.90 -5.71 18.48
CA THR A 60 -12.09 -4.85 17.59
C THR A 60 -10.65 -5.34 17.51
N ARG A 61 -10.04 -5.78 18.62
CA ARG A 61 -8.72 -6.42 18.61
C ARG A 61 -8.68 -7.69 17.75
N LYS A 62 -9.71 -8.52 17.80
CA LYS A 62 -9.85 -9.69 16.91
C LYS A 62 -9.96 -9.27 15.44
N SER A 63 -10.70 -8.20 15.16
CA SER A 63 -10.86 -7.65 13.80
C SER A 63 -9.55 -7.07 13.27
N LEU A 64 -8.77 -6.37 14.09
CA LEU A 64 -7.43 -5.89 13.74
C LEU A 64 -6.46 -7.05 13.47
N LYS A 65 -6.50 -8.12 14.28
CA LYS A 65 -5.71 -9.34 13.99
C LYS A 65 -6.05 -9.93 12.62
N LYS A 66 -7.34 -10.00 12.27
CA LYS A 66 -7.79 -10.45 10.94
C LYS A 66 -7.32 -9.50 9.84
N LEU A 67 -7.34 -8.18 10.08
CA LEU A 67 -6.87 -7.18 9.11
C LEU A 67 -5.37 -7.31 8.86
N VAL A 68 -4.57 -7.57 9.90
CA VAL A 68 -3.13 -7.86 9.75
C VAL A 68 -2.91 -9.13 8.93
N ALA A 69 -3.62 -10.21 9.26
CA ALA A 69 -3.44 -11.51 8.62
C ALA A 69 -3.90 -11.53 7.16
N ASN A 70 -5.06 -10.91 6.86
CA ASN A 70 -5.72 -11.01 5.55
C ASN A 70 -5.59 -9.73 4.70
N GLY A 71 -5.06 -8.65 5.26
CA GLY A 71 -4.81 -7.39 4.58
C GLY A 71 -3.32 -7.10 4.44
N TYR A 72 -2.64 -6.78 5.53
CA TYR A 72 -1.24 -6.33 5.50
C TYR A 72 -0.29 -7.40 4.97
N LYS A 73 -0.33 -8.61 5.52
CA LYS A 73 0.58 -9.71 5.11
C LYS A 73 0.43 -10.08 3.61
N PRO A 74 -0.79 -10.30 3.07
CA PRO A 74 -0.95 -10.54 1.65
C PRO A 74 -0.56 -9.35 0.79
N LEU A 75 -0.84 -8.11 1.23
CA LEU A 75 -0.50 -6.93 0.47
C LEU A 75 1.02 -6.80 0.23
N ILE A 76 1.84 -7.07 1.24
CA ILE A 76 3.31 -7.07 1.09
C ILE A 76 3.73 -8.02 -0.03
N LYS A 77 3.21 -9.25 -0.02
CA LYS A 77 3.50 -10.25 -1.07
C LYS A 77 3.05 -9.81 -2.47
N LEU A 78 1.85 -9.21 -2.55
CA LEU A 78 1.30 -8.74 -3.83
C LEU A 78 2.08 -7.54 -4.37
N LEU A 79 2.50 -6.60 -3.51
CA LEU A 79 3.33 -5.47 -3.91
C LEU A 79 4.72 -5.93 -4.38
N THR A 80 5.32 -6.91 -3.70
CA THR A 80 6.58 -7.52 -4.14
C THR A 80 6.44 -8.19 -5.50
N ALA A 81 5.37 -8.99 -5.71
CA ALA A 81 5.12 -9.63 -6.99
C ALA A 81 4.85 -8.61 -8.11
N PHE A 82 4.16 -7.51 -7.81
CA PHE A 82 3.98 -6.41 -8.75
C PHE A 82 5.32 -5.74 -9.08
N TYR A 83 6.14 -5.43 -8.08
CA TYR A 83 7.46 -4.84 -8.28
C TYR A 83 8.33 -5.69 -9.22
N ASP A 84 8.38 -7.00 -9.03
CA ASP A 84 9.17 -7.91 -9.88
C ASP A 84 8.67 -7.92 -11.34
N ALA A 85 7.35 -7.91 -11.54
CA ALA A 85 6.76 -7.86 -12.87
C ALA A 85 6.99 -6.49 -13.54
N PHE A 86 6.84 -5.41 -12.79
CA PHE A 86 7.08 -4.06 -13.27
C PHE A 86 8.55 -3.84 -13.65
N LYS A 87 9.48 -4.34 -12.84
CA LYS A 87 10.91 -4.36 -13.17
C LYS A 87 11.16 -5.10 -14.48
N THR A 88 10.58 -6.29 -14.64
CA THR A 88 10.71 -7.08 -15.87
C THR A 88 10.17 -6.32 -17.08
N GLN A 89 9.01 -5.68 -16.96
CA GLN A 89 8.43 -4.85 -18.01
C GLN A 89 9.34 -3.67 -18.33
N TRP A 90 9.80 -2.94 -17.32
CA TRP A 90 10.66 -1.77 -17.49
C TRP A 90 11.91 -2.07 -18.29
N TYR A 91 12.64 -3.14 -17.92
CA TYR A 91 13.89 -3.52 -18.61
C TYR A 91 13.68 -4.07 -20.02
N ARG A 92 12.44 -4.41 -20.40
CA ARG A 92 12.11 -4.77 -21.80
C ARG A 92 11.80 -3.56 -22.67
N GLU A 93 11.24 -2.51 -22.09
CA GLU A 93 10.66 -1.38 -22.81
C GLU A 93 11.51 -0.11 -22.71
N ASN A 94 12.34 0.00 -21.68
CA ASN A 94 13.08 1.20 -21.34
C ASN A 94 14.57 0.90 -21.12
N LYS A 95 15.36 1.98 -21.08
CA LYS A 95 16.73 1.91 -20.57
C LYS A 95 16.70 1.66 -19.06
N PRO A 96 17.73 0.99 -18.50
CA PRO A 96 17.80 0.72 -17.06
C PRO A 96 17.76 1.98 -16.19
N MET A 97 18.34 3.07 -16.67
CA MET A 97 18.39 4.36 -15.97
C MET A 97 16.97 4.88 -15.69
N GLY A 98 16.74 5.31 -14.46
CA GLY A 98 15.45 5.81 -13.98
C GLY A 98 14.65 4.79 -13.18
N PHE A 99 15.02 3.50 -13.25
CA PHE A 99 14.32 2.47 -12.45
C PHE A 99 14.62 2.61 -10.95
N GLU A 100 15.76 3.16 -10.59
CA GLU A 100 16.13 3.45 -9.19
C GLU A 100 15.09 4.34 -8.48
N VAL A 101 14.38 5.18 -9.21
CA VAL A 101 13.25 5.96 -8.66
C VAL A 101 12.09 5.05 -8.27
N GLN A 102 11.85 4.01 -9.05
CA GLN A 102 10.81 3.02 -8.76
C GLN A 102 11.21 2.11 -7.59
N ASP A 103 12.49 1.76 -7.48
CA ASP A 103 13.05 1.06 -6.33
C ASP A 103 12.75 1.81 -5.03
N ILE A 104 13.02 3.12 -5.00
CA ILE A 104 12.75 3.96 -3.82
C ILE A 104 11.24 4.03 -3.54
N ARG A 105 10.41 4.26 -4.57
CA ARG A 105 8.97 4.44 -4.41
C ARG A 105 8.24 3.17 -4.00
N LEU A 106 8.47 2.08 -4.73
CA LEU A 106 7.81 0.81 -4.46
C LEU A 106 8.42 0.10 -3.27
N GLY A 107 9.74 0.10 -3.14
CA GLY A 107 10.43 -0.41 -1.96
C GLY A 107 10.03 0.34 -0.70
N GLY A 108 9.99 1.66 -0.74
CA GLY A 108 9.51 2.50 0.35
C GLY A 108 8.05 2.23 0.72
N LEU A 109 7.17 1.99 -0.28
CA LEU A 109 5.78 1.61 -0.04
C LEU A 109 5.68 0.25 0.67
N ILE A 110 6.42 -0.75 0.21
CA ILE A 110 6.43 -2.10 0.81
C ILE A 110 6.90 -2.00 2.27
N TRP A 111 7.99 -1.27 2.49
CA TRP A 111 8.54 -1.05 3.83
C TRP A 111 7.56 -0.29 4.74
N ARG A 112 6.85 0.70 4.19
CA ARG A 112 5.83 1.44 4.92
C ARG A 112 4.66 0.56 5.35
N VAL A 113 4.18 -0.32 4.47
CA VAL A 113 3.11 -1.29 4.80
C VAL A 113 3.56 -2.25 5.90
N GLU A 114 4.81 -2.72 5.84
CA GLU A 114 5.39 -3.59 6.87
C GLU A 114 5.53 -2.86 8.22
N HIS A 115 5.97 -1.61 8.21
CA HIS A 115 6.04 -0.78 9.41
C HIS A 115 4.66 -0.61 10.06
N CYS A 116 3.66 -0.22 9.28
CA CYS A 116 2.28 -0.10 9.78
C CYS A 116 1.77 -1.42 10.38
N MET A 117 2.09 -2.55 9.75
CA MET A 117 1.73 -3.87 10.26
C MET A 117 2.37 -4.16 11.63
N LYS A 118 3.64 -3.82 11.80
CA LYS A 118 4.38 -4.00 13.06
C LYS A 118 3.78 -3.13 14.17
N GLU A 119 3.52 -1.86 13.89
CA GLU A 119 2.92 -0.94 14.87
C GLU A 119 1.50 -1.36 15.28
N LEU A 120 0.67 -1.78 14.32
CA LEU A 120 -0.65 -2.35 14.61
C LEU A 120 -0.54 -3.61 15.48
N THR A 121 0.48 -4.43 15.26
CA THR A 121 0.68 -5.65 16.07
C THR A 121 1.03 -5.30 17.51
N LYS A 122 1.86 -4.29 17.75
CA LYS A 122 2.14 -3.76 19.10
C LYS A 122 0.87 -3.27 19.79
N LEU A 123 0.05 -2.50 19.07
CA LEU A 123 -1.24 -2.02 19.60
C LEU A 123 -2.19 -3.18 19.96
N ILE A 124 -2.28 -4.18 19.10
CA ILE A 124 -3.12 -5.36 19.31
C ILE A 124 -2.67 -6.15 20.55
N ASN A 125 -1.37 -6.26 20.77
CA ASN A 125 -0.79 -6.96 21.92
C ASN A 125 -0.88 -6.15 23.22
N GLY A 126 -1.11 -4.84 23.14
CA GLY A 126 -1.11 -3.93 24.29
C GLY A 126 0.27 -3.37 24.64
N ASP A 127 1.26 -3.57 23.78
CA ASP A 127 2.62 -3.04 23.97
C ASP A 127 2.64 -1.50 23.86
N VAL A 128 1.69 -0.95 23.13
CA VAL A 128 1.45 0.51 23.00
C VAL A 128 -0.03 0.81 23.16
N ALA A 129 -0.35 1.94 23.78
CA ALA A 129 -1.73 2.38 23.99
C ALA A 129 -2.30 3.13 22.78
N VAL A 130 -1.47 3.81 22.03
CA VAL A 130 -1.86 4.67 20.90
C VAL A 130 -0.86 4.54 19.75
N LEU A 131 -1.34 4.84 18.55
CA LEU A 131 -0.50 5.01 17.37
C LEU A 131 -0.47 6.50 16.99
N PRO A 132 0.64 7.23 17.21
CA PRO A 132 0.70 8.68 17.03
C PRO A 132 0.23 9.14 15.64
N GLU A 133 0.58 8.41 14.59
CA GLU A 133 0.18 8.73 13.22
C GLU A 133 -1.33 8.65 12.97
N LEU A 134 -2.08 7.90 13.77
CA LEU A 134 -3.54 7.83 13.69
C LEU A 134 -4.24 8.83 14.61
N GLU A 135 -3.50 9.46 15.53
CA GLU A 135 -3.98 10.55 16.38
C GLU A 135 -3.92 11.91 15.68
N GLU A 136 -3.04 12.06 14.71
CA GLU A 136 -2.89 13.33 14.00
C GLU A 136 -4.19 13.71 13.28
N TYR A 137 -4.57 15.00 13.45
CA TYR A 137 -5.68 15.58 12.72
C TYR A 137 -5.33 15.64 11.23
N GLN A 138 -6.06 14.87 10.43
CA GLN A 138 -5.93 14.94 8.98
C GLN A 138 -6.75 16.12 8.46
N VAL A 139 -6.07 17.15 8.03
CA VAL A 139 -6.71 18.27 7.32
C VAL A 139 -7.30 17.70 6.02
N SER A 140 -8.62 17.84 5.86
CA SER A 140 -9.26 17.48 4.60
C SER A 140 -8.74 18.37 3.48
N ALA A 141 -8.48 17.79 2.32
CA ALA A 141 -8.14 18.54 1.11
C ALA A 141 -9.26 19.48 0.65
N ASP A 142 -10.48 19.30 1.19
CA ASP A 142 -11.67 20.10 0.88
C ASP A 142 -11.76 21.42 1.63
N VAL A 143 -10.73 21.79 2.41
CA VAL A 143 -10.70 23.12 3.04
C VAL A 143 -10.45 24.14 1.94
N SER A 144 -11.51 24.77 1.49
CA SER A 144 -11.51 25.83 0.47
C SER A 144 -10.50 26.93 0.87
N GLY A 145 -9.60 27.25 -0.04
CA GLY A 145 -8.62 28.33 0.11
C GLY A 145 -7.22 27.89 0.47
N VAL A 146 -6.95 26.64 0.77
CA VAL A 146 -5.59 26.12 0.90
C VAL A 146 -5.19 25.39 -0.37
N ASN A 147 -4.42 26.07 -1.22
CA ASN A 147 -3.76 25.45 -2.37
C ASN A 147 -2.71 24.48 -1.85
N TYR A 148 -3.13 23.25 -1.53
CA TYR A 148 -2.20 22.16 -1.32
C TYR A 148 -1.59 21.82 -2.68
N HIS A 149 -0.52 22.48 -3.02
CA HIS A 149 0.37 21.98 -4.06
C HIS A 149 0.90 20.63 -3.58
N CYS A 150 0.22 19.55 -3.94
CA CYS A 150 0.69 18.18 -3.77
C CYS A 150 1.95 17.90 -4.62
N ASN A 151 2.82 18.89 -4.73
CA ASN A 151 4.08 18.81 -5.44
C ASN A 151 5.12 17.94 -4.73
N SER A 152 4.83 17.51 -3.51
CA SER A 152 5.76 16.72 -2.72
C SER A 152 6.07 15.35 -3.33
N TYR A 153 5.13 14.72 -4.01
CA TYR A 153 5.39 13.43 -4.67
C TYR A 153 6.27 13.54 -5.92
N GLY A 154 6.22 14.66 -6.63
CA GLY A 154 7.11 14.94 -7.75
C GLY A 154 8.55 15.25 -7.32
N LYS A 155 8.74 15.56 -6.04
CA LYS A 155 10.03 15.90 -5.42
C LYS A 155 10.68 14.75 -4.65
N ILE A 156 10.15 13.53 -4.73
CA ILE A 156 10.90 12.37 -4.25
C ILE A 156 12.08 12.19 -5.18
N VAL A 157 13.21 12.62 -4.68
CA VAL A 157 14.48 12.75 -5.40
C VAL A 157 15.15 11.39 -5.35
N SER A 158 15.54 10.85 -6.50
CA SER A 158 16.48 9.74 -6.55
C SER A 158 17.85 10.20 -6.05
N ALA A 159 18.71 9.28 -5.65
CA ALA A 159 20.09 9.57 -5.27
C ALA A 159 20.83 10.39 -6.34
N ASN A 160 20.48 10.21 -7.61
CA ASN A 160 21.03 10.96 -8.74
C ASN A 160 20.60 12.44 -8.78
N ARG A 161 19.54 12.83 -8.08
CA ARG A 161 19.09 14.23 -7.98
C ARG A 161 19.61 14.95 -6.73
N LEU A 162 20.22 14.24 -5.81
CA LEU A 162 20.86 14.84 -4.62
C LEU A 162 22.18 15.55 -4.95
N ALA A 163 22.66 15.45 -6.19
CA ALA A 163 23.90 16.04 -6.65
C ALA A 163 23.73 17.45 -7.28
N TRP A 164 22.56 18.09 -7.13
CA TRP A 164 22.27 19.46 -7.66
C TRP A 164 21.81 20.40 -6.58
#